data_eb531cfbe54168208236fb13c3c61917
#
_entry.id   eb531cfbe54168208236fb13c3c61917
#
_cell.length_a   1.000
_cell.length_b   1.000
_cell.length_c   1.000
_cell.angle_alpha   90.00
_cell.angle_beta   90.00
_cell.angle_gamma   90.00
#
_symmetry.space_group_name_H-M   'P 1'
#
loop_
_entity.id
_entity.type
_entity.pdbx_description
1 polymer ?
#
loop_
_entity_poly.entity_id
_entity_poly.type
_entity_poly.pdbx_seq_one_letter_code
_entity_poly.pdbx_strand_id
1 'polypeptide(L)'
;VPLSDADGAKANAPMVKADQAESRQTASNGYTRPTAKKRFNRYIKSMVGPITLARQVAGAGMGTWRNSPEEWGGQWEGFGKRLASGFGKNVIKQTTIYGLDEALKLDSGYYRATGKSTGAKIKNALISPVTARTPSGKRVIGVPRLVATYTASIVAAETWYPHRYDWKDGVRSGTMSLG
;
A
#
# COMPACT_ATOMS: atom_id res chain seq x y z
N VAL A 1 -16.47 -16.58 -35.95
CA VAL A 1 -15.75 -15.30 -35.91
C VAL A 1 -15.13 -15.18 -34.51
N PRO A 2 -13.79 -15.23 -34.35
CA PRO A 2 -13.19 -15.04 -33.04
C PRO A 2 -13.07 -13.54 -32.75
N LEU A 3 -13.60 -13.11 -31.61
CA LEU A 3 -13.40 -11.78 -31.04
C LEU A 3 -11.96 -11.64 -30.52
N SER A 4 -11.29 -10.62 -31.02
CA SER A 4 -9.90 -10.32 -30.70
C SER A 4 -9.82 -9.56 -29.36
N ASP A 5 -9.33 -10.22 -28.31
CA ASP A 5 -9.06 -9.63 -27.00
C ASP A 5 -7.73 -8.82 -26.93
N ALA A 6 -7.27 -8.29 -28.05
CA ALA A 6 -5.94 -7.67 -28.13
C ALA A 6 -5.89 -6.17 -27.77
N ASP A 7 -7.03 -5.49 -27.62
CA ASP A 7 -7.04 -4.01 -27.43
C ASP A 7 -6.97 -3.53 -25.98
N GLY A 8 -7.39 -4.34 -25.02
CA GLY A 8 -7.33 -3.96 -23.59
C GLY A 8 -5.89 -3.91 -23.00
N ALA A 9 -4.99 -4.72 -23.53
CA ALA A 9 -3.61 -4.81 -23.05
C ALA A 9 -2.72 -3.66 -23.55
N LYS A 10 -3.05 -3.04 -24.66
CA LYS A 10 -2.25 -1.95 -25.25
C LYS A 10 -2.46 -0.59 -24.58
N ALA A 11 -3.62 -0.32 -24.02
CA ALA A 11 -3.93 0.96 -23.39
C ALA A 11 -3.20 1.20 -22.05
N ASN A 12 -2.87 0.14 -21.31
CA ASN A 12 -2.16 0.23 -20.01
C ASN A 12 -0.62 0.13 -20.13
N ALA A 13 -0.11 -0.31 -21.25
CA ALA A 13 1.33 -0.51 -21.46
C ALA A 13 2.16 0.79 -21.43
N PRO A 14 1.71 1.94 -21.98
CA PRO A 14 2.50 3.17 -21.94
C PRO A 14 2.55 3.80 -20.55
N MET A 15 1.48 3.71 -19.75
CA MET A 15 1.44 4.25 -18.37
C MET A 15 2.35 3.46 -17.41
N VAL A 16 2.36 2.14 -17.52
CA VAL A 16 3.24 1.27 -16.71
C VAL A 16 4.71 1.50 -17.08
N LYS A 17 5.00 1.68 -18.37
CA LYS A 17 6.37 1.99 -18.85
C LYS A 17 6.84 3.38 -18.42
N ALA A 18 5.96 4.38 -18.42
CA ALA A 18 6.29 5.74 -17.97
C ALA A 18 6.60 5.78 -16.46
N ASP A 19 5.79 5.15 -15.62
CA ASP A 19 6.05 5.01 -14.17
C ASP A 19 7.35 4.23 -13.90
N GLN A 20 7.67 3.22 -14.72
CA GLN A 20 8.91 2.45 -14.60
C GLN A 20 10.14 3.24 -15.10
N ALA A 21 10.01 4.02 -16.17
CA ALA A 21 11.08 4.86 -16.69
C ALA A 21 11.43 5.98 -15.71
N GLU A 22 10.42 6.60 -15.08
CA GLU A 22 10.61 7.64 -14.08
C GLU A 22 11.25 7.09 -12.78
N SER A 23 10.87 5.89 -12.37
CA SER A 23 11.53 5.17 -11.26
C SER A 23 13.00 4.86 -11.55
N ARG A 24 13.37 4.67 -12.82
CA ARG A 24 14.75 4.44 -13.27
C ARG A 24 15.57 5.72 -13.32
N GLN A 25 14.99 6.82 -13.78
CA GLN A 25 15.66 8.13 -13.83
C GLN A 25 15.99 8.67 -12.45
N THR A 26 15.10 8.52 -11.47
CA THR A 26 15.34 8.95 -10.07
C THR A 26 16.45 8.14 -9.40
N ALA A 27 16.73 6.94 -9.87
CA ALA A 27 17.80 6.10 -9.32
C ALA A 27 19.20 6.43 -9.90
N SER A 28 19.27 7.03 -11.11
CA SER A 28 20.54 7.34 -11.78
C SER A 28 21.04 8.77 -11.54
N ASN A 29 20.15 9.75 -11.33
CA ASN A 29 20.47 11.17 -11.28
C ASN A 29 20.34 11.84 -9.90
N GLY A 30 20.42 11.06 -8.83
CA GLY A 30 20.13 11.55 -7.48
C GLY A 30 18.62 11.65 -7.20
N TYR A 31 18.23 11.44 -5.95
CA TYR A 31 16.85 11.53 -5.52
C TYR A 31 16.39 13.00 -5.48
N THR A 32 15.27 13.29 -6.12
CA THR A 32 14.54 14.56 -5.98
C THR A 32 13.13 14.26 -5.46
N ARG A 33 12.67 14.98 -4.43
CA ARG A 33 11.32 14.80 -3.90
C ARG A 33 10.29 15.09 -5.00
N PRO A 34 9.33 14.18 -5.27
CA PRO A 34 8.33 14.39 -6.32
C PRO A 34 7.49 15.65 -6.09
N THR A 35 6.97 16.23 -7.15
CA THR A 35 6.07 17.40 -7.06
C THR A 35 4.79 17.07 -6.28
N ALA A 36 4.11 18.09 -5.73
CA ALA A 36 2.87 17.93 -4.98
C ALA A 36 1.81 17.15 -5.79
N LYS A 37 1.64 17.50 -7.08
CA LYS A 37 0.71 16.79 -7.98
C LYS A 37 1.06 15.29 -8.13
N LYS A 38 2.35 14.95 -8.26
CA LYS A 38 2.78 13.55 -8.36
C LYS A 38 2.54 12.79 -7.05
N ARG A 39 2.80 13.42 -5.91
CA ARG A 39 2.54 12.83 -4.59
C ARG A 39 1.05 12.59 -4.38
N PHE A 40 0.20 13.56 -4.71
CA PHE A 40 -1.24 13.42 -4.63
C PHE A 40 -1.77 12.32 -5.56
N ASN A 41 -1.32 12.28 -6.82
CA ASN A 41 -1.70 11.21 -7.74
C ASN A 41 -1.27 9.82 -7.25
N ARG A 42 -0.09 9.72 -6.63
CA ARG A 42 0.38 8.47 -5.99
C ARG A 42 -0.53 8.06 -4.83
N TYR A 43 -0.93 9.03 -4.00
CA TYR A 43 -1.88 8.82 -2.91
C TYR A 43 -3.22 8.26 -3.43
N ILE A 44 -3.82 8.89 -4.43
CA ILE A 44 -5.07 8.39 -5.04
C ILE A 44 -4.88 6.99 -5.63
N LYS A 45 -3.82 6.75 -6.40
CA LYS A 45 -3.51 5.43 -6.96
C LYS A 45 -3.29 4.35 -5.88
N SER A 46 -2.76 4.73 -4.72
CA SER A 46 -2.57 3.80 -3.59
C SER A 46 -3.87 3.42 -2.89
N MET A 47 -4.92 4.23 -3.02
CA MET A 47 -6.26 3.92 -2.50
C MET A 47 -7.11 3.10 -3.47
N VAL A 48 -7.22 3.56 -4.72
CA VAL A 48 -8.17 3.03 -5.71
C VAL A 48 -7.50 2.50 -6.99
N GLY A 49 -6.19 2.38 -7.02
CA GLY A 49 -5.49 1.82 -8.17
C GLY A 49 -5.82 0.34 -8.40
N PRO A 50 -5.75 -0.16 -9.65
CA PRO A 50 -6.18 -1.52 -9.99
C PRO A 50 -5.42 -2.60 -9.20
N ILE A 51 -4.12 -2.44 -8.97
CA ILE A 51 -3.32 -3.37 -8.16
C ILE A 51 -3.79 -3.35 -6.70
N THR A 52 -4.13 -2.18 -6.17
CA THR A 52 -4.63 -2.04 -4.80
C THR A 52 -5.99 -2.73 -4.66
N LEU A 53 -6.90 -2.49 -5.59
CA LEU A 53 -8.22 -3.16 -5.61
C LEU A 53 -8.08 -4.68 -5.74
N ALA A 54 -7.22 -5.17 -6.63
CA ALA A 54 -6.95 -6.60 -6.78
C ALA A 54 -6.42 -7.22 -5.46
N ARG A 55 -5.53 -6.54 -4.74
CA ARG A 55 -5.05 -6.99 -3.43
C ARG A 55 -6.16 -7.00 -2.37
N GLN A 56 -7.06 -6.02 -2.37
CA GLN A 56 -8.20 -5.98 -1.46
C GLN A 56 -9.16 -7.15 -1.71
N VAL A 57 -9.47 -7.41 -2.98
CA VAL A 57 -10.31 -8.56 -3.38
C VAL A 57 -9.65 -9.88 -2.99
N ALA A 58 -8.37 -10.05 -3.28
CA ALA A 58 -7.62 -11.26 -2.90
C ALA A 58 -7.57 -11.43 -1.37
N GLY A 59 -7.33 -10.35 -0.62
CA GLY A 59 -7.33 -10.38 0.85
C GLY A 59 -8.70 -10.71 1.43
N ALA A 60 -9.78 -10.14 0.90
CA ALA A 60 -11.15 -10.46 1.29
C ALA A 60 -11.50 -11.93 0.96
N GLY A 61 -11.11 -12.41 -0.21
CA GLY A 61 -11.28 -13.81 -0.61
C GLY A 61 -10.56 -14.79 0.31
N MET A 62 -9.30 -14.50 0.64
CA MET A 62 -8.51 -15.31 1.57
C MET A 62 -9.12 -15.29 2.99
N GLY A 63 -9.57 -14.13 3.47
CA GLY A 63 -10.25 -13.99 4.75
C GLY A 63 -11.57 -14.76 4.79
N THR A 64 -12.32 -14.76 3.69
CA THR A 64 -13.58 -15.52 3.55
C THR A 64 -13.32 -17.02 3.55
N TRP A 65 -12.31 -17.46 2.81
CA TRP A 65 -11.89 -18.88 2.79
C TRP A 65 -11.46 -19.37 4.16
N ARG A 66 -10.74 -18.55 4.92
CA ARG A 66 -10.31 -18.86 6.30
C ARG A 66 -11.39 -18.60 7.34
N ASN A 67 -12.55 -18.08 6.94
CA ASN A 67 -13.62 -17.62 7.83
C ASN A 67 -13.11 -16.72 8.98
N SER A 68 -12.26 -15.75 8.67
CA SER A 68 -11.66 -14.86 9.68
C SER A 68 -11.95 -13.39 9.37
N PRO A 69 -12.61 -12.63 10.27
CA PRO A 69 -13.26 -13.06 11.51
C PRO A 69 -14.45 -14.01 11.26
N GLU A 70 -14.68 -14.94 12.19
CA GLU A 70 -15.77 -15.94 12.09
C GLU A 70 -17.14 -15.29 12.11
N GLU A 71 -17.32 -14.20 12.87
CA GLU A 71 -18.58 -13.47 13.03
C GLU A 71 -19.06 -12.83 11.72
N TRP A 72 -18.18 -12.67 10.74
CA TRP A 72 -18.56 -12.12 9.44
C TRP A 72 -19.08 -13.20 8.47
N GLY A 73 -18.94 -14.48 8.85
CA GLY A 73 -19.38 -15.62 8.04
C GLY A 73 -18.50 -15.91 6.84
N GLY A 74 -18.74 -17.07 6.20
CA GLY A 74 -17.98 -17.58 5.05
C GLY A 74 -18.61 -17.31 3.69
N GLN A 75 -19.73 -16.57 3.60
CA GLN A 75 -20.49 -16.33 2.36
C GLN A 75 -20.22 -14.94 1.77
N TRP A 76 -21.00 -14.56 0.77
CA TRP A 76 -20.88 -13.27 0.07
C TRP A 76 -20.99 -12.06 1.01
N GLU A 77 -21.83 -12.13 2.05
CA GLU A 77 -21.92 -11.08 3.06
C GLU A 77 -20.61 -10.92 3.82
N GLY A 78 -20.01 -12.03 4.25
CA GLY A 78 -18.71 -12.02 4.91
C GLY A 78 -17.58 -11.52 4.00
N PHE A 79 -17.61 -11.87 2.72
CA PHE A 79 -16.69 -11.34 1.73
C PHE A 79 -16.85 -9.81 1.60
N GLY A 80 -18.08 -9.31 1.49
CA GLY A 80 -18.36 -7.88 1.41
C GLY A 80 -17.87 -7.11 2.63
N LYS A 81 -18.12 -7.62 3.85
CA LYS A 81 -17.63 -7.03 5.11
C LYS A 81 -16.09 -6.96 5.14
N ARG A 82 -15.40 -8.02 4.73
CA ARG A 82 -13.94 -8.07 4.67
C ARG A 82 -13.37 -7.12 3.61
N LEU A 83 -14.00 -7.05 2.45
CA LEU A 83 -13.61 -6.13 1.39
C LEU A 83 -13.77 -4.67 1.82
N ALA A 84 -14.91 -4.32 2.40
CA ALA A 84 -15.17 -2.97 2.93
C ALA A 84 -14.20 -2.60 4.06
N SER A 85 -13.95 -3.54 4.99
CA SER A 85 -12.98 -3.35 6.06
C SER A 85 -11.55 -3.17 5.54
N GLY A 86 -11.13 -4.00 4.57
CA GLY A 86 -9.84 -3.87 3.92
C GLY A 86 -9.67 -2.52 3.25
N PHE A 87 -10.70 -2.08 2.51
CA PHE A 87 -10.72 -0.77 1.87
C PHE A 87 -10.67 0.37 2.89
N GLY A 88 -11.49 0.32 3.96
CA GLY A 88 -11.49 1.32 5.02
C GLY A 88 -10.12 1.45 5.70
N LYS A 89 -9.50 0.33 6.06
CA LYS A 89 -8.13 0.30 6.61
C LYS A 89 -7.12 0.92 5.64
N ASN A 90 -7.24 0.60 4.35
CA ASN A 90 -6.35 1.15 3.34
C ASN A 90 -6.51 2.67 3.21
N VAL A 91 -7.74 3.19 3.19
CA VAL A 91 -8.02 4.64 3.14
C VAL A 91 -7.37 5.34 4.33
N ILE A 92 -7.61 4.87 5.56
CA ILE A 92 -7.01 5.45 6.77
C ILE A 92 -5.47 5.42 6.68
N LYS A 93 -4.91 4.26 6.32
CA LYS A 93 -3.45 4.09 6.18
C LYS A 93 -2.85 5.06 5.18
N GLN A 94 -3.41 5.15 3.97
CA GLN A 94 -2.85 5.99 2.91
C GLN A 94 -3.02 7.48 3.21
N THR A 95 -4.16 7.88 3.79
CA THR A 95 -4.40 9.26 4.21
C THR A 95 -3.41 9.69 5.30
N THR A 96 -3.18 8.82 6.29
CA THR A 96 -2.21 9.10 7.36
C THR A 96 -0.78 9.18 6.81
N ILE A 97 -0.38 8.27 5.89
CA ILE A 97 0.94 8.34 5.24
C ILE A 97 1.08 9.66 4.49
N TYR A 98 0.09 9.99 3.65
CA TYR A 98 0.15 11.21 2.84
C TYR A 98 0.22 12.47 3.71
N GLY A 99 -0.64 12.57 4.74
CA GLY A 99 -0.65 13.71 5.65
C GLY A 99 0.67 13.88 6.42
N LEU A 100 1.22 12.78 6.96
CA LEU A 100 2.50 12.82 7.67
C LEU A 100 3.69 13.05 6.72
N ASP A 101 3.68 12.49 5.52
CA ASP A 101 4.72 12.76 4.50
C ASP A 101 4.75 14.25 4.11
N GLU A 102 3.59 14.90 3.99
CA GLU A 102 3.51 16.34 3.72
C GLU A 102 3.96 17.17 4.94
N ALA A 103 3.48 16.84 6.13
CA ALA A 103 3.81 17.57 7.36
C ALA A 103 5.30 17.49 7.71
N LEU A 104 5.89 16.30 7.58
CA LEU A 104 7.30 16.03 7.91
C LEU A 104 8.25 16.24 6.71
N LYS A 105 7.73 16.63 5.55
CA LYS A 105 8.47 16.74 4.28
C LYS A 105 9.19 15.44 3.90
N LEU A 106 8.65 14.28 4.30
CA LEU A 106 9.18 12.98 3.97
C LEU A 106 8.59 12.43 2.66
N ASP A 107 9.15 11.36 2.17
CA ASP A 107 8.62 10.57 1.05
C ASP A 107 8.71 9.08 1.40
N SER A 108 7.58 8.51 1.73
CA SER A 108 7.41 7.07 2.00
C SER A 108 7.20 6.24 0.73
N GLY A 109 7.43 6.80 -0.46
CA GLY A 109 7.30 6.08 -1.73
C GLY A 109 8.28 4.90 -1.83
N TYR A 110 7.88 3.86 -2.57
CA TYR A 110 8.76 2.75 -2.89
C TYR A 110 9.61 3.07 -4.11
N TYR A 111 10.92 3.02 -3.95
CA TYR A 111 11.89 3.22 -5.01
C TYR A 111 12.69 1.94 -5.27
N ARG A 112 12.55 1.39 -6.47
CA ARG A 112 13.30 0.20 -6.89
C ARG A 112 14.80 0.46 -6.90
N ALA A 113 15.57 -0.50 -6.40
CA ALA A 113 17.02 -0.51 -6.59
C ALA A 113 17.33 -0.97 -8.02
N THR A 114 17.63 -0.03 -8.92
CA THR A 114 18.04 -0.32 -10.31
C THR A 114 19.55 -0.50 -10.39
N GLY A 115 19.99 -1.41 -11.26
CA GLY A 115 21.44 -1.64 -11.51
C GLY A 115 22.20 -2.39 -10.40
N LYS A 116 21.54 -2.81 -9.33
CA LYS A 116 22.18 -3.52 -8.20
C LYS A 116 21.95 -5.04 -8.28
N SER A 117 22.82 -5.81 -7.60
CA SER A 117 22.71 -7.25 -7.46
C SER A 117 21.36 -7.68 -6.88
N THR A 118 20.96 -8.95 -7.09
CA THR A 118 19.71 -9.51 -6.56
C THR A 118 19.61 -9.36 -5.04
N GLY A 119 20.70 -9.58 -4.30
CA GLY A 119 20.73 -9.38 -2.85
C GLY A 119 20.45 -7.94 -2.43
N ALA A 120 21.00 -6.95 -3.16
CA ALA A 120 20.73 -5.54 -2.90
C ALA A 120 19.26 -5.16 -3.19
N LYS A 121 18.62 -5.79 -4.19
CA LYS A 121 17.18 -5.61 -4.49
C LYS A 121 16.31 -6.18 -3.38
N ILE A 122 16.64 -7.39 -2.89
CA ILE A 122 15.95 -8.03 -1.77
C ILE A 122 16.09 -7.18 -0.50
N LYS A 123 17.31 -6.78 -0.14
CA LYS A 123 17.56 -5.88 0.99
C LYS A 123 16.75 -4.58 0.89
N ASN A 124 16.71 -3.97 -0.30
CA ASN A 124 15.92 -2.76 -0.53
C ASN A 124 14.41 -3.01 -0.37
N ALA A 125 13.91 -4.16 -0.81
CA ALA A 125 12.50 -4.53 -0.66
C ALA A 125 12.12 -4.71 0.82
N LEU A 126 12.99 -5.36 1.62
CA LEU A 126 12.77 -5.60 3.05
C LEU A 126 12.86 -4.32 3.90
N ILE A 127 13.78 -3.40 3.55
CA ILE A 127 13.98 -2.16 4.32
C ILE A 127 12.99 -1.06 3.91
N SER A 128 12.51 -1.07 2.67
CA SER A 128 11.63 -0.02 2.14
C SER A 128 10.33 0.20 2.93
N PRO A 129 9.66 -0.85 3.46
CA PRO A 129 8.44 -0.68 4.24
C PRO A 129 8.63 0.13 5.53
N VAL A 130 9.81 0.09 6.12
CA VAL A 130 10.13 0.73 7.42
C VAL A 130 10.97 2.00 7.28
N THR A 131 11.21 2.47 6.04
CA THR A 131 12.01 3.68 5.79
C THR A 131 11.28 4.67 4.90
N ALA A 132 11.63 5.96 5.06
CA ALA A 132 11.24 7.07 4.21
C ALA A 132 12.46 7.82 3.71
N ARG A 133 12.29 8.71 2.72
CA ARG A 133 13.34 9.58 2.22
C ARG A 133 13.10 11.03 2.62
N THR A 134 14.16 11.72 3.00
CA THR A 134 14.16 13.18 3.16
C THR A 134 14.21 13.86 1.78
N PRO A 135 13.93 15.17 1.70
CA PRO A 135 14.09 15.94 0.46
C PRO A 135 15.49 15.83 -0.17
N SER A 136 16.53 15.65 0.64
CA SER A 136 17.90 15.41 0.21
C SER A 136 18.19 13.98 -0.24
N GLY A 137 17.19 13.08 -0.24
CA GLY A 137 17.33 11.68 -0.64
C GLY A 137 17.90 10.74 0.43
N LYS A 138 18.26 11.25 1.61
CA LYS A 138 18.75 10.41 2.70
C LYS A 138 17.64 9.53 3.25
N ARG A 139 17.93 8.25 3.51
CA ARG A 139 16.99 7.33 4.15
C ARG A 139 16.93 7.58 5.66
N VAL A 140 15.71 7.63 6.17
CA VAL A 140 15.39 7.77 7.60
C VAL A 140 14.33 6.76 7.97
N ILE A 141 14.05 6.61 9.27
CA ILE A 141 12.95 5.76 9.75
C ILE A 141 11.64 6.25 9.15
N GLY A 142 10.85 5.33 8.62
CA GLY A 142 9.56 5.61 7.95
C GLY A 142 8.42 5.84 8.95
N VAL A 143 8.56 6.84 9.82
CA VAL A 143 7.54 7.20 10.82
C VAL A 143 6.13 7.28 10.22
N PRO A 144 5.91 7.91 9.05
CA PRO A 144 4.57 7.98 8.45
C PRO A 144 3.94 6.61 8.22
N ARG A 145 4.72 5.65 7.72
CA ARG A 145 4.21 4.29 7.47
C ARG A 145 3.94 3.49 8.74
N LEU A 146 4.84 3.60 9.72
CA LEU A 146 4.68 2.94 11.01
C LEU A 146 3.41 3.44 11.69
N VAL A 147 3.30 4.75 11.90
CA VAL A 147 2.11 5.37 12.50
C VAL A 147 0.85 5.00 11.74
N ALA A 148 0.83 5.15 10.42
CA ALA A 148 -0.34 4.85 9.61
C ALA A 148 -0.79 3.39 9.71
N THR A 149 0.16 2.45 9.77
CA THR A 149 -0.16 1.03 9.85
C THR A 149 -0.83 0.68 11.18
N TYR A 150 -0.29 1.17 12.28
CA TYR A 150 -0.90 0.97 13.60
C TYR A 150 -2.23 1.72 13.73
N THR A 151 -2.29 2.99 13.34
CA THR A 151 -3.54 3.78 13.37
C THR A 151 -4.66 3.07 12.60
N ALA A 152 -4.42 2.66 11.36
CA ALA A 152 -5.45 1.99 10.56
C ALA A 152 -5.91 0.66 11.19
N SER A 153 -5.01 -0.09 11.80
CA SER A 153 -5.34 -1.37 12.41
C SER A 153 -6.08 -1.21 13.74
N ILE A 154 -5.67 -0.26 14.57
CA ILE A 154 -6.32 0.04 15.85
C ILE A 154 -7.71 0.63 15.61
N VAL A 155 -7.83 1.64 14.72
CA VAL A 155 -9.13 2.22 14.38
C VAL A 155 -10.08 1.15 13.85
N ALA A 156 -9.61 0.23 13.02
CA ALA A 156 -10.44 -0.86 12.52
C ALA A 156 -10.90 -1.79 13.65
N ALA A 157 -10.02 -2.15 14.58
CA ALA A 157 -10.35 -3.02 15.70
C ALA A 157 -11.42 -2.39 16.61
N GLU A 158 -11.29 -1.10 16.90
CA GLU A 158 -12.17 -0.38 17.82
C GLU A 158 -13.52 0.05 17.20
N THR A 159 -13.60 0.23 15.86
CA THR A 159 -14.78 0.84 15.25
C THR A 159 -15.71 -0.12 14.53
N TRP A 160 -15.20 -1.13 13.82
CA TRP A 160 -16.04 -2.01 13.00
C TRP A 160 -15.70 -3.50 13.04
N TYR A 161 -14.61 -3.88 13.73
CA TYR A 161 -14.37 -5.31 13.98
C TYR A 161 -15.32 -5.85 15.05
N PRO A 162 -15.56 -7.17 15.12
CA PRO A 162 -16.32 -7.77 16.18
C PRO A 162 -15.78 -7.43 17.57
N HIS A 163 -16.65 -7.27 18.57
CA HIS A 163 -16.31 -6.80 19.93
C HIS A 163 -15.24 -7.60 20.68
N ARG A 164 -14.91 -8.81 20.21
CA ARG A 164 -13.78 -9.59 20.76
C ARG A 164 -12.41 -9.02 20.40
N TYR A 165 -12.34 -8.15 19.39
CA TYR A 165 -11.09 -7.50 18.96
C TYR A 165 -10.97 -6.17 19.66
N ASP A 166 -9.79 -5.92 20.23
CA ASP A 166 -9.45 -4.67 20.91
C ASP A 166 -8.23 -3.99 20.25
N TRP A 167 -7.78 -2.89 20.84
CA TRP A 167 -6.61 -2.16 20.36
C TRP A 167 -5.34 -3.02 20.33
N LYS A 168 -5.23 -4.05 21.21
CA LYS A 168 -4.07 -4.97 21.24
C LYS A 168 -4.04 -5.84 20.00
N ASP A 169 -5.21 -6.31 19.56
CA ASP A 169 -5.36 -7.03 18.29
C ASP A 169 -5.05 -6.11 17.11
N GLY A 170 -5.44 -4.83 17.20
CA GLY A 170 -5.03 -3.78 16.26
C GLY A 170 -3.52 -3.64 16.17
N VAL A 171 -2.81 -3.58 17.29
CA VAL A 171 -1.33 -3.54 17.33
C VAL A 171 -0.72 -4.80 16.73
N ARG A 172 -1.21 -5.98 17.11
CA ARG A 172 -0.76 -7.27 16.54
C ARG A 172 -0.95 -7.32 15.03
N SER A 173 -2.13 -6.93 14.55
CA SER A 173 -2.44 -6.85 13.12
C SER A 173 -1.55 -5.84 12.38
N GLY A 174 -1.27 -4.70 13.00
CA GLY A 174 -0.35 -3.69 12.49
C GLY A 174 1.06 -4.25 12.30
N THR A 175 1.58 -4.95 13.32
CA THR A 175 2.89 -5.60 13.28
C THR A 175 2.98 -6.62 12.14
N MET A 176 1.97 -7.49 11.99
CA MET A 176 1.91 -8.46 10.89
C MET A 176 1.82 -7.81 9.50
N SER A 177 1.29 -6.59 9.42
CA SER A 177 1.14 -5.86 8.16
C SER A 177 2.42 -5.12 7.72
N LEU A 178 3.46 -5.10 8.55
CA LEU A 178 4.77 -4.51 8.26
C LEU A 178 5.75 -5.51 7.63
N GLY A 179 5.56 -6.81 7.84
CA GLY A 179 6.34 -7.90 7.25
C GLY A 179 5.69 -8.45 6.01
#